data_d837313ec7f0c7fae7f5207c97700015
#
_entry.id   d837313ec7f0c7fae7f5207c97700015
#
_cell.length_a   1.000
_cell.length_b   1.000
_cell.length_c   1.000
_cell.angle_alpha   90.00
_cell.angle_beta   90.00
_cell.angle_gamma   90.00
#
_symmetry.space_group_name_H-M   'P 1'
#
loop_
_entity.id
_entity.type
_entity.pdbx_description
1 polymer ?
#
loop_
_entity_poly.entity_id
_entity_poly.type
_entity_poly.pdbx_seq_one_letter_code
_entity_poly.pdbx_strand_id
1 'polypeptide(L)'
;MASVALPALSCRSSGESVKELRVCTNRTCRKQGSFQILETLTSLAPPDLRVSPTGCLGRCGSGPNLVALPQGLLLRHCATPSRAAEIMLSLCGDGREASSSSAVTDALAALALTNNALSQIESGNLAEAEELLTQALELKPYGGLHKIFKHRSVAKLGMLDYSGALEDISRALALAPNYSEAYICQGDVYVAKGQYDLAEKSYLKCLEIDPSLRRSKPFKVRIANLQKKAVDVDVT
;
A
#
# COMPACT_ATOMS: atom_id res chain seq x y z
N MET A 1 -15.82 12.28 -20.89
CA MET A 1 -15.35 12.03 -19.53
C MET A 1 -13.86 12.32 -19.52
N ALA A 2 -13.45 13.40 -18.88
CA ALA A 2 -12.04 13.81 -18.86
C ALA A 2 -11.26 12.92 -17.89
N SER A 3 -10.31 12.15 -18.40
CA SER A 3 -9.35 11.40 -17.61
C SER A 3 -8.46 12.40 -16.88
N VAL A 4 -8.68 12.57 -15.57
CA VAL A 4 -7.78 13.34 -14.71
C VAL A 4 -6.55 12.48 -14.47
N ALA A 5 -5.46 12.77 -15.17
CA ALA A 5 -4.16 12.18 -14.90
C ALA A 5 -3.71 12.63 -13.50
N LEU A 6 -3.68 11.69 -12.55
CA LEU A 6 -3.10 11.93 -11.23
C LEU A 6 -1.57 12.05 -11.38
N PRO A 7 -0.94 13.11 -10.83
CA PRO A 7 0.50 13.27 -10.91
C PRO A 7 1.20 12.14 -10.15
N ALA A 8 2.18 11.51 -10.79
CA ALA A 8 3.08 10.58 -10.12
C ALA A 8 3.94 11.37 -9.12
N LEU A 9 3.72 11.14 -7.83
CA LEU A 9 4.51 11.73 -6.75
C LEU A 9 5.88 11.04 -6.70
N SER A 10 6.94 11.75 -7.10
CA SER A 10 8.32 11.28 -6.94
C SER A 10 8.93 11.93 -5.71
N CYS A 11 9.54 11.11 -4.85
CA CYS A 11 10.24 11.58 -3.65
C CYS A 11 11.51 12.37 -4.03
N ARG A 12 11.51 13.69 -3.83
CA ARG A 12 12.66 14.58 -4.10
C ARG A 12 13.15 15.25 -2.83
N SER A 13 14.41 15.03 -2.47
CA SER A 13 15.18 15.96 -1.66
C SER A 13 16.31 16.50 -2.51
N SER A 14 16.80 17.71 -2.23
CA SER A 14 17.82 18.45 -2.98
C SER A 14 18.85 17.57 -3.69
N GLY A 15 18.59 17.20 -4.95
CA GLY A 15 19.52 16.54 -5.87
C GLY A 15 19.28 15.05 -6.14
N GLU A 16 18.97 14.22 -5.16
CA GLU A 16 18.64 12.79 -5.34
C GLU A 16 17.37 12.43 -4.59
N SER A 17 16.48 11.67 -5.25
CA SER A 17 15.24 11.20 -4.62
C SER A 17 15.51 10.17 -3.52
N VAL A 18 14.82 10.28 -2.39
CA VAL A 18 14.84 9.25 -1.35
C VAL A 18 14.20 7.97 -1.89
N LYS A 19 14.93 6.85 -1.84
CA LYS A 19 14.47 5.55 -2.35
C LYS A 19 14.07 4.58 -1.24
N GLU A 20 14.66 4.76 -0.07
CA GLU A 20 14.37 3.88 1.07
C GLU A 20 14.37 4.69 2.36
N LEU A 21 13.40 4.40 3.21
CA LEU A 21 13.29 4.92 4.57
C LEU A 21 13.34 3.76 5.55
N ARG A 22 14.38 3.72 6.38
CA ARG A 22 14.55 2.65 7.39
C ARG A 22 14.18 3.15 8.76
N VAL A 23 13.33 2.41 9.45
CA VAL A 23 12.85 2.71 10.81
C VAL A 23 13.56 1.83 11.82
N CYS A 24 14.19 2.43 12.82
CA CYS A 24 14.83 1.68 13.90
C CYS A 24 13.79 0.96 14.75
N THR A 25 13.84 -0.37 14.75
CA THR A 25 12.93 -1.22 15.56
C THR A 25 13.63 -1.88 16.75
N ASN A 26 14.79 -1.39 17.16
CA ASN A 26 15.53 -1.89 18.31
C ASN A 26 14.79 -1.58 19.62
N ARG A 27 15.17 -2.27 20.71
CA ARG A 27 14.48 -2.32 22.00
C ARG A 27 13.98 -0.96 22.51
N THR A 28 14.82 0.08 22.48
CA THR A 28 14.45 1.43 22.97
C THR A 28 13.43 2.11 22.04
N CYS A 29 13.68 2.13 20.73
CA CYS A 29 12.75 2.69 19.74
C CYS A 29 11.42 1.92 19.72
N ARG A 30 11.45 0.59 19.90
CA ARG A 30 10.24 -0.23 20.02
C ARG A 30 9.36 0.21 21.20
N LYS A 31 9.96 0.47 22.36
CA LYS A 31 9.22 0.99 23.54
C LYS A 31 8.65 2.38 23.31
N GLN A 32 9.19 3.13 22.37
CA GLN A 32 8.75 4.47 21.97
C GLN A 32 7.78 4.48 20.77
N GLY A 33 7.23 3.31 20.41
CA GLY A 33 6.19 3.23 19.37
C GLY A 33 6.71 3.05 17.94
N SER A 34 7.96 2.61 17.72
CA SER A 34 8.53 2.51 16.37
C SER A 34 7.77 1.58 15.41
N PHE A 35 7.03 0.59 15.88
CA PHE A 35 6.19 -0.25 15.01
C PHE A 35 4.99 0.52 14.46
N GLN A 36 4.34 1.33 15.28
CA GLN A 36 3.25 2.19 14.82
C GLN A 36 3.74 3.20 13.78
N ILE A 37 4.94 3.75 14.00
CA ILE A 37 5.57 4.64 13.03
C ILE A 37 5.92 3.93 11.72
N LEU A 38 6.47 2.71 11.80
CA LEU A 38 6.76 1.88 10.63
C LEU A 38 5.48 1.60 9.82
N GLU A 39 4.40 1.24 10.49
CA GLU A 39 3.09 0.99 9.87
C GLU A 39 2.55 2.25 9.20
N THR A 40 2.53 3.39 9.91
CA THR A 40 2.08 4.68 9.37
C THR A 40 2.88 5.07 8.12
N LEU A 41 4.20 5.02 8.19
CA LEU A 41 5.08 5.34 7.06
C LEU A 41 4.87 4.37 5.89
N THR A 42 4.77 3.07 6.19
CA THR A 42 4.51 2.06 5.15
C THR A 42 3.17 2.32 4.46
N SER A 43 2.13 2.68 5.19
CA SER A 43 0.79 2.95 4.64
C SER A 43 0.77 4.21 3.77
N LEU A 44 1.46 5.27 4.19
CA LEU A 44 1.52 6.55 3.48
C LEU A 44 2.59 6.59 2.38
N ALA A 45 3.47 5.58 2.29
CA ALA A 45 4.56 5.58 1.31
C ALA A 45 4.02 5.57 -0.14
N PRO A 46 4.54 6.45 -1.02
CA PRO A 46 4.32 6.35 -2.45
C PRO A 46 4.99 5.08 -3.01
N PRO A 47 4.63 4.64 -4.24
CA PRO A 47 5.08 3.35 -4.80
C PRO A 47 6.59 3.20 -4.98
N ASP A 48 7.29 4.30 -5.17
CA ASP A 48 8.73 4.37 -5.44
C ASP A 48 9.58 4.49 -4.15
N LEU A 49 8.95 4.65 -2.98
CA LEU A 49 9.61 4.71 -1.68
C LEU A 49 9.45 3.40 -0.92
N ARG A 50 10.56 2.73 -0.67
CA ARG A 50 10.58 1.54 0.20
C ARG A 50 10.68 1.96 1.66
N VAL A 51 9.79 1.43 2.51
CA VAL A 51 9.85 1.57 3.97
C VAL A 51 10.19 0.21 4.57
N SER A 52 11.22 0.15 5.43
CA SER A 52 11.67 -1.12 6.01
C SER A 52 12.14 -0.94 7.47
N PRO A 53 12.05 -2.00 8.29
CA PRO A 53 12.63 -1.99 9.63
C PRO A 53 14.16 -2.11 9.55
N THR A 54 14.86 -1.53 10.54
CA THR A 54 16.31 -1.66 10.69
C THR A 54 16.71 -1.87 12.15
N GLY A 55 17.94 -2.29 12.35
CA GLY A 55 18.58 -2.38 13.66
C GLY A 55 18.82 -1.01 14.31
N CYS A 56 19.65 -0.98 15.35
CA CYS A 56 19.93 0.24 16.09
C CYS A 56 20.72 1.26 15.26
N LEU A 57 20.20 2.50 15.19
CA LEU A 57 20.87 3.65 14.54
C LEU A 57 21.77 4.46 15.49
N GLY A 58 22.02 3.95 16.71
CA GLY A 58 22.98 4.54 17.66
C GLY A 58 22.52 5.79 18.41
N ARG A 59 21.23 6.18 18.33
CA ARG A 59 20.67 7.41 18.93
C ARG A 59 19.47 7.10 19.84
N CYS A 60 19.64 6.18 20.78
CA CYS A 60 18.55 5.63 21.59
C CYS A 60 17.77 6.65 22.45
N GLY A 61 18.36 7.79 22.81
CA GLY A 61 17.69 8.83 23.59
C GLY A 61 16.74 9.73 22.81
N SER A 62 16.77 9.71 21.47
CA SER A 62 16.00 10.59 20.58
C SER A 62 15.09 9.81 19.62
N GLY A 63 14.71 8.60 19.98
CA GLY A 63 13.89 7.74 19.09
C GLY A 63 12.38 8.02 19.17
N PRO A 64 11.60 7.36 18.33
CA PRO A 64 12.04 6.52 17.20
C PRO A 64 12.89 7.27 16.18
N ASN A 65 13.92 6.59 15.67
CA ASN A 65 14.84 7.14 14.69
C ASN A 65 14.65 6.49 13.33
N LEU A 66 14.82 7.28 12.27
CA LEU A 66 14.73 6.83 10.90
C LEU A 66 15.98 7.28 10.14
N VAL A 67 16.31 6.58 9.06
CA VAL A 67 17.34 7.00 8.11
C VAL A 67 16.78 6.97 6.70
N ALA A 68 16.93 8.08 5.97
CA ALA A 68 16.56 8.21 4.57
C ALA A 68 17.79 7.93 3.69
N LEU A 69 17.63 7.04 2.72
CA LEU A 69 18.68 6.58 1.81
C LEU A 69 18.35 7.00 0.37
N PRO A 70 19.39 7.29 -0.45
CA PRO A 70 20.82 7.01 -0.25
C PRO A 70 21.59 8.05 0.61
N GLN A 71 21.00 9.22 0.91
CA GLN A 71 21.70 10.35 1.53
C GLN A 71 22.19 10.07 2.96
N GLY A 72 21.67 9.03 3.62
CA GLY A 72 22.00 8.73 5.02
C GLY A 72 21.44 9.76 6.02
N LEU A 73 20.40 10.53 5.64
CA LEU A 73 19.80 11.54 6.49
C LEU A 73 19.12 10.90 7.71
N LEU A 74 19.64 11.20 8.90
CA LEU A 74 19.08 10.71 10.15
C LEU A 74 17.97 11.62 10.66
N LEU A 75 16.76 11.11 10.70
CA LEU A 75 15.57 11.76 11.21
C LEU A 75 15.28 11.22 12.61
N ARG A 76 15.06 12.13 13.56
CA ARG A 76 14.90 11.81 14.99
C ARG A 76 13.55 12.29 15.52
N HIS A 77 13.19 11.81 16.74
CA HIS A 77 11.97 12.23 17.44
C HIS A 77 10.68 11.94 16.64
N CYS A 78 10.63 10.82 15.91
CA CYS A 78 9.45 10.40 15.17
C CYS A 78 8.53 9.55 16.05
N ALA A 79 8.01 10.13 17.15
CA ALA A 79 7.24 9.40 18.15
C ALA A 79 5.73 9.40 17.91
N THR A 80 5.23 10.16 16.94
CA THR A 80 3.80 10.28 16.65
C THR A 80 3.49 10.03 15.18
N PRO A 81 2.30 9.50 14.85
CA PRO A 81 1.86 9.36 13.46
C PRO A 81 1.87 10.69 12.69
N SER A 82 1.50 11.81 13.33
CA SER A 82 1.56 13.15 12.71
C SER A 82 2.97 13.50 12.29
N ARG A 83 3.97 13.24 13.16
CA ARG A 83 5.37 13.51 12.82
C ARG A 83 5.86 12.59 11.69
N ALA A 84 5.41 11.34 11.67
CA ALA A 84 5.72 10.42 10.57
C ALA A 84 5.11 10.93 9.23
N ALA A 85 3.87 11.38 9.25
CA ALA A 85 3.20 11.95 8.09
C ALA A 85 3.87 13.25 7.61
N GLU A 86 4.26 14.16 8.52
CA GLU A 86 5.03 15.36 8.18
C GLU A 86 6.36 15.02 7.51
N ILE A 87 7.10 14.05 8.07
CA ILE A 87 8.37 13.59 7.48
C ILE A 87 8.12 13.03 6.08
N MET A 88 7.10 12.19 5.91
CA MET A 88 6.76 11.62 4.62
C MET A 88 6.41 12.72 3.61
N LEU A 89 5.59 13.70 4.00
CA LEU A 89 5.22 14.84 3.15
C LEU A 89 6.45 15.69 2.79
N SER A 90 7.35 15.94 3.74
CA SER A 90 8.58 16.72 3.48
C SER A 90 9.56 16.02 2.55
N LEU A 91 9.60 14.67 2.56
CA LEU A 91 10.49 13.87 1.70
C LEU A 91 9.91 13.66 0.29
N CYS A 92 8.58 13.61 0.17
CA CYS A 92 7.89 13.20 -1.06
C CYS A 92 6.99 14.28 -1.67
N GLY A 93 6.70 15.36 -0.93
CA GLY A 93 5.86 16.48 -1.38
C GLY A 93 6.58 17.39 -2.39
N ASP A 94 5.83 17.99 -3.30
CA ASP A 94 6.35 18.89 -4.35
C ASP A 94 6.80 20.29 -3.83
N GLY A 95 7.10 20.39 -2.54
CA GLY A 95 7.60 21.64 -1.93
C GLY A 95 6.54 22.74 -1.77
N ARG A 96 5.44 22.73 -2.51
CA ARG A 96 4.36 23.72 -2.44
C ARG A 96 3.29 23.35 -1.41
N GLU A 97 3.11 22.08 -1.13
CA GLU A 97 2.12 21.56 -0.16
C GLU A 97 2.75 21.14 1.19
N ALA A 98 4.07 21.10 1.27
CA ALA A 98 4.81 20.64 2.46
C ALA A 98 4.55 21.45 3.74
N SER A 99 3.87 22.60 3.64
CA SER A 99 3.53 23.46 4.78
C SER A 99 2.05 23.41 5.18
N SER A 100 1.24 22.60 4.50
CA SER A 100 -0.20 22.50 4.76
C SER A 100 -0.46 21.48 5.88
N SER A 101 -0.81 22.00 7.05
CA SER A 101 -1.34 21.20 8.18
C SER A 101 -2.53 20.32 7.75
N SER A 102 -3.31 20.77 6.75
CA SER A 102 -4.44 19.99 6.22
C SER A 102 -3.99 18.72 5.50
N ALA A 103 -2.92 18.75 4.68
CA ALA A 103 -2.45 17.57 3.95
C ALA A 103 -2.03 16.42 4.89
N VAL A 104 -1.40 16.76 6.03
CA VAL A 104 -1.07 15.77 7.07
C VAL A 104 -2.32 15.20 7.72
N THR A 105 -3.27 16.09 8.04
CA THR A 105 -4.54 15.69 8.66
C THR A 105 -5.35 14.79 7.73
N ASP A 106 -5.46 15.16 6.45
CA ASP A 106 -6.20 14.41 5.43
C ASP A 106 -5.57 13.02 5.17
N ALA A 107 -4.24 12.96 5.14
CA ALA A 107 -3.53 11.69 4.98
C ALA A 107 -3.72 10.75 6.19
N LEU A 108 -3.71 11.27 7.41
CA LEU A 108 -3.96 10.47 8.62
C LEU A 108 -5.43 10.08 8.73
N ALA A 109 -6.37 10.96 8.34
CA ALA A 109 -7.79 10.63 8.29
C ALA A 109 -8.07 9.52 7.27
N ALA A 110 -7.48 9.61 6.07
CA ALA A 110 -7.57 8.57 5.06
C ALA A 110 -6.99 7.23 5.54
N LEU A 111 -5.87 7.27 6.28
CA LEU A 111 -5.29 6.08 6.90
C LEU A 111 -6.23 5.46 7.95
N ALA A 112 -6.84 6.28 8.81
CA ALA A 112 -7.78 5.81 9.83
C ALA A 112 -9.03 5.18 9.18
N LEU A 113 -9.58 5.79 8.12
CA LEU A 113 -10.69 5.23 7.35
C LEU A 113 -10.30 3.90 6.69
N THR A 114 -9.09 3.83 6.12
CA THR A 114 -8.57 2.59 5.51
C THR A 114 -8.43 1.47 6.54
N ASN A 115 -7.89 1.74 7.72
CA ASN A 115 -7.76 0.74 8.78
C ASN A 115 -9.12 0.25 9.29
N ASN A 116 -10.11 1.16 9.42
CA ASN A 116 -11.47 0.78 9.75
C ASN A 116 -12.08 -0.10 8.66
N ALA A 117 -11.94 0.27 7.39
CA ALA A 117 -12.41 -0.52 6.27
C ALA A 117 -11.80 -1.94 6.23
N LEU A 118 -10.51 -2.09 6.57
CA LEU A 118 -9.90 -3.41 6.67
C LEU A 118 -10.55 -4.27 7.74
N SER A 119 -10.86 -3.68 8.91
CA SER A 119 -11.61 -4.37 9.97
C SER A 119 -13.02 -4.77 9.51
N GLN A 120 -13.70 -3.92 8.72
CA GLN A 120 -15.00 -4.24 8.14
C GLN A 120 -14.91 -5.38 7.11
N ILE A 121 -13.86 -5.41 6.28
CA ILE A 121 -13.61 -6.53 5.34
C ILE A 121 -13.43 -7.84 6.12
N GLU A 122 -12.65 -7.84 7.19
CA GLU A 122 -12.44 -9.01 8.04
C GLU A 122 -13.73 -9.48 8.72
N SER A 123 -14.63 -8.55 9.05
CA SER A 123 -15.94 -8.81 9.64
C SER A 123 -17.01 -9.21 8.60
N GLY A 124 -16.71 -9.12 7.30
CA GLY A 124 -17.63 -9.41 6.21
C GLY A 124 -18.56 -8.26 5.81
N ASN A 125 -18.42 -7.08 6.41
CA ASN A 125 -19.23 -5.89 6.12
C ASN A 125 -18.68 -5.13 4.89
N LEU A 126 -18.77 -5.77 3.73
CA LEU A 126 -18.10 -5.32 2.50
C LEU A 126 -18.62 -3.98 1.96
N ALA A 127 -19.92 -3.71 2.08
CA ALA A 127 -20.51 -2.45 1.61
C ALA A 127 -20.02 -1.25 2.44
N GLU A 128 -19.98 -1.40 3.76
CA GLU A 128 -19.43 -0.38 4.66
C GLU A 128 -17.93 -0.15 4.40
N ALA A 129 -17.19 -1.23 4.15
CA ALA A 129 -15.76 -1.13 3.80
C ALA A 129 -15.54 -0.37 2.49
N GLU A 130 -16.35 -0.59 1.46
CA GLU A 130 -16.30 0.16 0.21
C GLU A 130 -16.56 1.64 0.41
N GLU A 131 -17.59 1.98 1.22
CA GLU A 131 -17.93 3.37 1.53
C GLU A 131 -16.78 4.08 2.25
N LEU A 132 -16.22 3.47 3.29
CA LEU A 132 -15.06 4.01 4.04
C LEU A 132 -13.85 4.22 3.14
N LEU A 133 -13.55 3.29 2.23
CA LEU A 133 -12.45 3.42 1.28
C LEU A 133 -12.71 4.50 0.23
N THR A 134 -13.97 4.71 -0.14
CA THR A 134 -14.37 5.79 -1.03
C THR A 134 -14.17 7.15 -0.35
N GLN A 135 -14.59 7.30 0.90
CA GLN A 135 -14.32 8.48 1.71
C GLN A 135 -12.81 8.74 1.86
N ALA A 136 -12.01 7.67 2.08
CA ALA A 136 -10.56 7.79 2.14
C ALA A 136 -9.93 8.32 0.82
N LEU A 137 -10.48 7.93 -0.34
CA LEU A 137 -10.04 8.43 -1.65
C LEU A 137 -10.45 9.89 -1.89
N GLU A 138 -11.60 10.33 -1.37
CA GLU A 138 -12.09 11.71 -1.47
C GLU A 138 -11.17 12.69 -0.74
N LEU A 139 -10.52 12.28 0.33
CA LEU A 139 -9.53 13.08 1.05
C LEU A 139 -8.24 13.31 0.23
N LYS A 140 -8.05 12.61 -0.89
CA LYS A 140 -6.89 12.74 -1.79
C LYS A 140 -5.55 12.74 -1.05
N PRO A 141 -5.27 11.73 -0.20
CA PRO A 141 -4.03 11.70 0.55
C PRO A 141 -2.83 11.72 -0.39
N TYR A 142 -1.75 12.40 0.00
CA TYR A 142 -0.54 12.53 -0.81
C TYR A 142 0.20 11.20 -1.06
N GLY A 143 -0.14 10.12 -0.38
CA GLY A 143 0.45 8.80 -0.56
C GLY A 143 -0.54 7.67 -0.26
N GLY A 144 -0.14 6.43 -0.56
CA GLY A 144 -0.93 5.24 -0.25
C GLY A 144 -2.15 4.99 -1.14
N LEU A 145 -2.48 5.86 -2.10
CA LEU A 145 -3.66 5.73 -2.97
C LEU A 145 -3.77 4.37 -3.66
N HIS A 146 -2.65 3.82 -4.17
CA HIS A 146 -2.62 2.50 -4.80
C HIS A 146 -3.08 1.38 -3.85
N LYS A 147 -2.81 1.51 -2.55
CA LYS A 147 -3.26 0.56 -1.53
C LYS A 147 -4.75 0.69 -1.25
N ILE A 148 -5.26 1.93 -1.16
CA ILE A 148 -6.69 2.18 -0.95
C ILE A 148 -7.50 1.60 -2.11
N PHE A 149 -7.09 1.83 -3.36
CA PHE A 149 -7.72 1.21 -4.54
C PHE A 149 -7.67 -0.32 -4.47
N LYS A 150 -6.53 -0.92 -4.12
CA LYS A 150 -6.42 -2.38 -3.95
C LYS A 150 -7.37 -2.89 -2.86
N HIS A 151 -7.47 -2.23 -1.72
CA HIS A 151 -8.40 -2.67 -0.66
C HIS A 151 -9.85 -2.53 -1.09
N ARG A 152 -10.21 -1.45 -1.80
CA ARG A 152 -11.58 -1.29 -2.31
C ARG A 152 -11.93 -2.34 -3.37
N SER A 153 -10.96 -2.74 -4.19
CA SER A 153 -11.17 -3.85 -5.14
C SER A 153 -11.45 -5.18 -4.43
N VAL A 154 -10.85 -5.42 -3.26
CA VAL A 154 -11.13 -6.62 -2.45
C VAL A 154 -12.56 -6.59 -1.91
N ALA A 155 -13.03 -5.45 -1.41
CA ALA A 155 -14.41 -5.30 -0.95
C ALA A 155 -15.40 -5.53 -2.11
N LYS A 156 -15.18 -4.90 -3.28
CA LYS A 156 -16.01 -5.08 -4.48
C LYS A 156 -16.01 -6.52 -5.00
N LEU A 157 -14.85 -7.20 -4.98
CA LEU A 157 -14.76 -8.63 -5.33
C LEU A 157 -15.66 -9.47 -4.43
N GLY A 158 -15.64 -9.23 -3.12
CA GLY A 158 -16.49 -9.94 -2.18
C GLY A 158 -17.98 -9.65 -2.36
N MET A 159 -18.35 -8.49 -2.91
CA MET A 159 -19.73 -8.14 -3.31
C MET A 159 -20.07 -8.60 -4.73
N LEU A 160 -19.19 -9.35 -5.40
CA LEU A 160 -19.36 -9.83 -6.78
C LEU A 160 -19.37 -8.73 -7.85
N ASP A 161 -19.01 -7.49 -7.51
CA ASP A 161 -18.76 -6.41 -8.49
C ASP A 161 -17.37 -6.57 -9.11
N TYR A 162 -17.25 -7.51 -10.05
CA TYR A 162 -15.99 -7.81 -10.74
C TYR A 162 -15.52 -6.65 -11.63
N SER A 163 -16.45 -5.90 -12.20
CA SER A 163 -16.12 -4.77 -13.07
C SER A 163 -15.50 -3.62 -12.29
N GLY A 164 -16.12 -3.22 -11.20
CA GLY A 164 -15.61 -2.20 -10.31
C GLY A 164 -14.32 -2.61 -9.62
N ALA A 165 -14.16 -3.90 -9.29
CA ALA A 165 -12.91 -4.42 -8.74
C ALA A 165 -11.75 -4.30 -9.74
N LEU A 166 -11.94 -4.68 -11.02
CA LEU A 166 -10.92 -4.55 -12.06
C LEU A 166 -10.59 -3.09 -12.39
N GLU A 167 -11.56 -2.18 -12.32
CA GLU A 167 -11.32 -0.75 -12.49
C GLU A 167 -10.40 -0.21 -11.38
N ASP A 168 -10.69 -0.54 -10.14
CA ASP A 168 -9.86 -0.12 -8.99
C ASP A 168 -8.45 -0.73 -9.05
N ILE A 169 -8.31 -2.00 -9.45
CA ILE A 169 -7.02 -2.63 -9.68
C ILE A 169 -6.24 -1.90 -10.79
N SER A 170 -6.90 -1.55 -11.89
CA SER A 170 -6.27 -0.81 -12.99
C SER A 170 -5.76 0.55 -12.52
N ARG A 171 -6.52 1.25 -11.66
CA ARG A 171 -6.08 2.51 -11.03
C ARG A 171 -4.89 2.30 -10.10
N ALA A 172 -4.92 1.23 -9.30
CA ALA A 172 -3.80 0.89 -8.42
C ALA A 172 -2.52 0.61 -9.20
N LEU A 173 -2.60 -0.14 -10.31
CA LEU A 173 -1.49 -0.47 -11.19
C LEU A 173 -1.00 0.71 -12.03
N ALA A 174 -1.89 1.64 -12.39
CA ALA A 174 -1.50 2.90 -13.05
C ALA A 174 -0.63 3.77 -12.12
N LEU A 175 -0.94 3.78 -10.81
CA LEU A 175 -0.15 4.48 -9.80
C LEU A 175 1.13 3.71 -9.43
N ALA A 176 1.06 2.39 -9.37
CA ALA A 176 2.13 1.50 -8.91
C ALA A 176 2.27 0.27 -9.82
N PRO A 177 2.96 0.38 -10.98
CA PRO A 177 3.06 -0.72 -11.96
C PRO A 177 3.74 -1.99 -11.42
N ASN A 178 4.57 -1.86 -10.38
CA ASN A 178 5.26 -2.98 -9.74
C ASN A 178 4.62 -3.42 -8.40
N TYR A 179 3.33 -3.16 -8.23
CA TYR A 179 2.60 -3.55 -7.01
C TYR A 179 2.09 -4.98 -7.12
N SER A 180 2.88 -5.94 -6.63
CA SER A 180 2.59 -7.38 -6.72
C SER A 180 1.23 -7.77 -6.12
N GLU A 181 0.82 -7.14 -5.03
CA GLU A 181 -0.47 -7.42 -4.39
C GLU A 181 -1.68 -7.05 -5.26
N ALA A 182 -1.57 -6.02 -6.11
CA ALA A 182 -2.64 -5.68 -7.05
C ALA A 182 -2.79 -6.76 -8.15
N TYR A 183 -1.69 -7.35 -8.62
CA TYR A 183 -1.75 -8.47 -9.54
C TYR A 183 -2.33 -9.74 -8.90
N ILE A 184 -2.10 -9.96 -7.60
CA ILE A 184 -2.79 -11.05 -6.87
C ILE A 184 -4.30 -10.80 -6.88
N CYS A 185 -4.76 -9.60 -6.51
CA CYS A 185 -6.18 -9.27 -6.54
C CYS A 185 -6.78 -9.39 -7.94
N GLN A 186 -6.03 -8.98 -8.98
CA GLN A 186 -6.45 -9.13 -10.37
C GLN A 186 -6.68 -10.60 -10.74
N GLY A 187 -5.75 -11.48 -10.36
CA GLY A 187 -5.89 -12.91 -10.54
C GLY A 187 -7.09 -13.48 -9.80
N ASP A 188 -7.30 -13.06 -8.54
CA ASP A 188 -8.45 -13.49 -7.73
C ASP A 188 -9.80 -13.09 -8.40
N VAL A 189 -9.89 -11.88 -8.99
CA VAL A 189 -11.08 -11.43 -9.73
C VAL A 189 -11.28 -12.27 -11.00
N TYR A 190 -10.21 -12.55 -11.76
CA TYR A 190 -10.33 -13.39 -12.96
C TYR A 190 -10.73 -14.83 -12.64
N VAL A 191 -10.23 -15.41 -11.53
CA VAL A 191 -10.68 -16.73 -11.04
C VAL A 191 -12.17 -16.71 -10.72
N ALA A 192 -12.67 -15.65 -10.07
CA ALA A 192 -14.08 -15.50 -9.73
C ALA A 192 -14.97 -15.36 -10.99
N LYS A 193 -14.43 -14.77 -12.07
CA LYS A 193 -15.09 -14.66 -13.38
C LYS A 193 -15.00 -15.91 -14.24
N GLY A 194 -14.28 -16.97 -13.83
CA GLY A 194 -13.99 -18.14 -14.65
C GLY A 194 -12.99 -17.90 -15.78
N GLN A 195 -12.23 -16.79 -15.74
CA GLN A 195 -11.26 -16.43 -16.77
C GLN A 195 -9.84 -16.88 -16.35
N TYR A 196 -9.63 -18.20 -16.35
CA TYR A 196 -8.47 -18.85 -15.71
C TYR A 196 -7.14 -18.49 -16.40
N ASP A 197 -7.13 -18.34 -17.72
CA ASP A 197 -5.92 -17.91 -18.47
C ASP A 197 -5.44 -16.51 -18.08
N LEU A 198 -6.39 -15.59 -17.84
CA LEU A 198 -6.08 -14.23 -17.40
C LEU A 198 -5.63 -14.20 -15.94
N ALA A 199 -6.21 -15.09 -15.11
CA ALA A 199 -5.79 -15.25 -13.73
C ALA A 199 -4.35 -15.76 -13.66
N GLU A 200 -3.99 -16.77 -14.44
CA GLU A 200 -2.63 -17.30 -14.50
C GLU A 200 -1.62 -16.23 -14.91
N LYS A 201 -1.91 -15.48 -15.99
CA LYS A 201 -1.06 -14.36 -16.42
C LYS A 201 -0.84 -13.32 -15.31
N SER A 202 -1.89 -12.98 -14.56
CA SER A 202 -1.80 -12.04 -13.46
C SER A 202 -0.93 -12.58 -12.32
N TYR A 203 -1.07 -13.85 -11.94
CA TYR A 203 -0.25 -14.48 -10.92
C TYR A 203 1.22 -14.66 -11.37
N LEU A 204 1.47 -14.96 -12.65
CA LEU A 204 2.82 -15.01 -13.19
C LEU A 204 3.48 -13.63 -13.13
N LYS A 205 2.75 -12.58 -13.49
CA LYS A 205 3.25 -11.20 -13.38
C LYS A 205 3.58 -10.81 -11.94
N CYS A 206 2.75 -11.22 -10.99
CA CYS A 206 3.04 -11.04 -9.57
C CYS A 206 4.36 -11.71 -9.15
N LEU A 207 4.63 -12.94 -9.63
CA LEU A 207 5.86 -13.69 -9.33
C LEU A 207 7.11 -13.14 -10.02
N GLU A 208 6.96 -12.46 -11.15
CA GLU A 208 8.06 -11.71 -11.78
C GLU A 208 8.50 -10.53 -10.92
N ILE A 209 7.53 -9.83 -10.30
CA ILE A 209 7.79 -8.67 -9.44
C ILE A 209 8.34 -9.10 -8.09
N ASP A 210 7.71 -10.10 -7.47
CA ASP A 210 8.12 -10.64 -6.17
C ASP A 210 8.23 -12.18 -6.19
N PRO A 211 9.41 -12.73 -6.54
CA PRO A 211 9.63 -14.18 -6.55
C PRO A 211 9.49 -14.86 -5.18
N SER A 212 9.56 -14.10 -4.08
CA SER A 212 9.45 -14.66 -2.71
C SER A 212 8.07 -15.24 -2.43
N LEU A 213 7.04 -14.75 -3.13
CA LEU A 213 5.65 -15.20 -3.02
C LEU A 213 5.45 -16.67 -3.40
N ARG A 214 6.35 -17.27 -4.19
CA ARG A 214 6.35 -18.73 -4.47
C ARG A 214 6.38 -19.58 -3.19
N ARG A 215 6.98 -19.06 -2.11
CA ARG A 215 7.07 -19.74 -0.82
C ARG A 215 5.90 -19.46 0.09
N SER A 216 5.09 -18.45 -0.22
CA SER A 216 3.94 -18.02 0.57
C SER A 216 2.83 -19.07 0.56
N LYS A 217 2.38 -19.51 1.74
CA LYS A 217 1.25 -20.46 1.86
C LYS A 217 -0.04 -19.92 1.22
N PRO A 218 -0.47 -18.65 1.47
CA PRO A 218 -1.66 -18.12 0.84
C PRO A 218 -1.59 -18.11 -0.69
N PHE A 219 -0.41 -17.80 -1.25
CA PHE A 219 -0.25 -17.80 -2.70
C PHE A 219 -0.31 -19.21 -3.30
N LYS A 220 0.28 -20.21 -2.64
CA LYS A 220 0.17 -21.61 -3.08
C LYS A 220 -1.28 -22.09 -3.11
N VAL A 221 -2.09 -21.70 -2.14
CA VAL A 221 -3.52 -22.02 -2.11
C VAL A 221 -4.25 -21.41 -3.31
N ARG A 222 -3.93 -20.15 -3.70
CA ARG A 222 -4.51 -19.53 -4.90
C ARG A 222 -4.18 -20.29 -6.18
N ILE A 223 -2.92 -20.67 -6.35
CA ILE A 223 -2.50 -21.45 -7.53
C ILE A 223 -3.19 -22.83 -7.57
N ALA A 224 -3.27 -23.53 -6.44
CA ALA A 224 -3.97 -24.80 -6.37
C ALA A 224 -5.47 -24.67 -6.70
N ASN A 225 -6.13 -23.62 -6.22
CA ASN A 225 -7.52 -23.31 -6.54
C ASN A 225 -7.71 -23.01 -8.03
N LEU A 226 -6.81 -22.24 -8.63
CA LEU A 226 -6.83 -21.94 -10.07
C LEU A 226 -6.74 -23.24 -10.86
N GLN A 227 -5.74 -24.10 -10.57
CA GLN A 227 -5.53 -25.36 -11.27
C GLN A 227 -6.74 -26.29 -11.15
N LYS A 228 -7.30 -26.42 -9.95
CA LYS A 228 -8.50 -27.23 -9.74
C LYS A 228 -9.67 -26.77 -10.60
N LYS A 229 -9.97 -25.46 -10.57
CA LYS A 229 -11.10 -24.89 -11.33
C LYS A 229 -10.89 -24.95 -12.84
N ALA A 230 -9.66 -24.81 -13.33
CA ALA A 230 -9.35 -24.93 -14.76
C ALA A 230 -9.61 -26.35 -15.26
N VAL A 231 -9.20 -27.39 -14.49
CA VAL A 231 -9.45 -28.80 -14.86
C VAL A 231 -10.94 -29.14 -14.85
N ASP A 232 -11.72 -28.60 -13.90
CA ASP A 232 -13.16 -28.86 -13.80
C ASP A 232 -13.94 -28.34 -15.05
N VAL A 233 -13.40 -27.35 -15.77
CA VAL A 233 -14.01 -26.80 -17.01
C VAL A 233 -13.66 -27.63 -18.23
N ASP A 234 -12.47 -28.21 -18.30
CA ASP A 234 -12.05 -29.04 -19.45
C ASP A 234 -12.76 -30.42 -19.49
N VAL A 235 -13.47 -30.80 -18.43
CA VAL A 235 -14.20 -32.07 -18.30
C VAL A 235 -15.69 -31.94 -18.58
N THR A 236 -16.21 -30.74 -18.75
CA THR A 236 -17.63 -30.42 -19.03
C THR A 236 -17.84 -29.97 -20.45
#